data_058778055dd65c378d3e22e260f7ee0c
#
_entry.id   058778055dd65c378d3e22e260f7ee0c
#
_cell.length_a   1.000
_cell.length_b   1.000
_cell.length_c   1.000
_cell.angle_alpha   90.00
_cell.angle_beta   90.00
_cell.angle_gamma   90.00
#
_symmetry.space_group_name_H-M   'P 1'
#
loop_
_entity.id
_entity.type
_entity.pdbx_description
1 polymer ?
#
loop_
_entity_poly.entity_id
_entity_poly.type
_entity_poly.pdbx_seq_one_letter_code
_entity_poly.pdbx_strand_id
1 'polypeptide(L)'
;MSAAARQRLSDIQPAQQAGILCNDPKFQRFAAVRSGLPNHEFNASASGEYLRGVCQISSRTVLNTSKTAQAQFAALRTEFDAWSGRIAQQR
;
A
#
# COMPACT_ATOMS: atom_id res chain seq x y z
N MET A 1 -12.98 22.77 -14.03
CA MET A 1 -12.22 22.53 -14.11
C MET A 1 -11.64 21.38 -14.22
N SER A 2 -11.02 21.22 -14.86
CA SER A 2 -10.50 20.01 -15.21
C SER A 2 -9.59 19.45 -14.27
N ALA A 3 -9.17 20.17 -13.39
CA ALA A 3 -8.26 19.65 -12.42
C ALA A 3 -8.87 18.49 -11.67
N ALA A 4 -10.16 18.43 -11.64
CA ALA A 4 -10.82 17.35 -10.95
C ALA A 4 -10.49 16.01 -11.59
N ALA A 5 -10.10 15.99 -12.82
CA ALA A 5 -9.83 14.74 -13.47
C ALA A 5 -8.50 14.15 -13.10
N ARG A 6 -7.63 14.94 -12.44
CA ARG A 6 -6.38 14.44 -12.12
C ARG A 6 -6.18 14.37 -10.67
N GLN A 7 -6.78 13.47 -9.96
CA GLN A 7 -6.53 13.28 -8.56
C GLN A 7 -5.21 12.65 -8.33
N ARG A 8 -4.44 13.18 -7.40
CA ARG A 8 -3.24 12.51 -6.96
C ARG A 8 -3.63 11.44 -5.97
N LEU A 9 -2.79 10.44 -5.83
CA LEU A 9 -3.05 9.39 -4.86
C LEU A 9 -3.22 9.96 -3.47
N SER A 10 -2.44 10.97 -3.11
CA SER A 10 -2.52 11.55 -1.78
C SER A 10 -3.82 12.29 -1.52
N ASP A 11 -4.59 12.57 -2.58
CA ASP A 11 -5.85 13.30 -2.44
C ASP A 11 -7.05 12.40 -2.23
N ILE A 12 -6.87 11.09 -2.31
CA ILE A 12 -7.97 10.17 -2.08
C ILE A 12 -7.82 9.55 -0.70
N GLN A 13 -8.90 8.98 -0.21
CA GLN A 13 -8.94 8.46 1.14
C GLN A 13 -7.98 7.28 1.30
N PRO A 14 -7.40 7.11 2.48
CA PRO A 14 -6.42 6.05 2.70
C PRO A 14 -6.92 4.65 2.34
N ALA A 15 -8.18 4.34 2.64
CA ALA A 15 -8.71 3.02 2.31
C ALA A 15 -8.71 2.79 0.81
N GLN A 16 -9.02 3.84 0.04
CA GLN A 16 -9.02 3.74 -1.41
C GLN A 16 -7.59 3.62 -1.94
N GLN A 17 -6.66 4.36 -1.35
CA GLN A 17 -5.26 4.23 -1.71
C GLN A 17 -4.78 2.80 -1.49
N ALA A 18 -5.17 2.21 -0.38
CA ALA A 18 -4.78 0.84 -0.08
C ALA A 18 -5.34 -0.14 -1.11
N GLY A 19 -6.58 0.10 -1.55
CA GLY A 19 -7.18 -0.73 -2.57
C GLY A 19 -6.43 -0.66 -3.88
N ILE A 20 -6.01 0.54 -4.27
CA ILE A 20 -5.24 0.73 -5.49
C ILE A 20 -3.90 0.00 -5.39
N LEU A 21 -3.24 0.11 -4.24
CA LEU A 21 -1.98 -0.58 -4.04
C LEU A 21 -2.13 -2.08 -4.14
N CYS A 22 -3.17 -2.63 -3.56
CA CYS A 22 -3.35 -4.08 -3.56
C CYS A 22 -3.60 -4.63 -4.95
N ASN A 23 -3.97 -3.78 -5.91
CA ASN A 23 -4.13 -4.17 -7.29
C ASN A 23 -2.92 -3.87 -8.16
N ASP A 24 -1.87 -3.29 -7.57
CA ASP A 24 -0.65 -2.97 -8.28
C ASP A 24 0.25 -4.20 -8.29
N PRO A 25 0.61 -4.73 -9.47
CA PRO A 25 1.47 -5.92 -9.53
C PRO A 25 2.78 -5.77 -8.79
N LYS A 26 3.33 -4.56 -8.77
CA LYS A 26 4.58 -4.32 -8.04
C LYS A 26 4.38 -4.48 -6.55
N PHE A 27 3.26 -3.96 -6.03
CA PHE A 27 2.98 -4.13 -4.62
C PHE A 27 2.67 -5.58 -4.29
N GLN A 28 2.01 -6.29 -5.19
CA GLN A 28 1.73 -7.71 -4.99
C GLN A 28 3.01 -8.51 -4.86
N ARG A 29 4.01 -8.17 -5.65
CA ARG A 29 5.32 -8.82 -5.55
C ARG A 29 6.02 -8.41 -4.26
N PHE A 30 5.97 -7.14 -3.92
CA PHE A 30 6.56 -6.64 -2.69
C PHE A 30 5.98 -7.37 -1.48
N ALA A 31 4.66 -7.52 -1.45
CA ALA A 31 4.01 -8.20 -0.33
C ALA A 31 4.46 -9.65 -0.21
N ALA A 32 4.62 -10.33 -1.33
CA ALA A 32 5.06 -11.71 -1.32
C ALA A 32 6.51 -11.81 -0.81
N VAL A 33 7.37 -10.92 -1.28
CA VAL A 33 8.77 -10.92 -0.83
C VAL A 33 8.84 -10.67 0.67
N ARG A 34 8.08 -9.71 1.16
CA ARG A 34 8.10 -9.39 2.60
C ARG A 34 7.45 -10.47 3.45
N SER A 35 6.67 -11.33 2.83
CA SER A 35 6.06 -12.46 3.52
C SER A 35 6.93 -13.72 3.44
N GLY A 36 8.14 -13.58 2.90
CA GLY A 36 9.06 -14.71 2.83
C GLY A 36 8.88 -15.60 1.60
N LEU A 37 8.18 -15.10 0.58
CA LEU A 37 7.90 -15.87 -0.63
C LEU A 37 8.42 -15.13 -1.85
N PRO A 38 9.75 -15.03 -1.99
CA PRO A 38 10.34 -14.14 -3.01
C PRO A 38 10.05 -14.56 -4.45
N ASN A 39 9.66 -15.80 -4.67
CA ASN A 39 9.36 -16.27 -6.01
C ASN A 39 7.88 -16.29 -6.31
N HIS A 40 7.08 -15.67 -5.45
CA HIS A 40 5.64 -15.64 -5.62
C HIS A 40 5.16 -14.23 -5.88
N GLU A 41 3.93 -14.16 -6.35
CA GLU A 41 3.28 -12.89 -6.56
C GLU A 41 1.89 -13.03 -5.96
N PHE A 42 1.55 -12.18 -5.01
CA PHE A 42 0.25 -12.23 -4.38
C PHE A 42 -0.80 -11.66 -5.33
N ASN A 43 -2.02 -12.13 -5.19
CA ASN A 43 -3.14 -11.47 -5.86
C ASN A 43 -3.64 -10.32 -5.00
N ALA A 44 -4.70 -9.64 -5.45
CA ALA A 44 -5.21 -8.50 -4.70
C ALA A 44 -5.69 -8.89 -3.31
N SER A 45 -6.31 -10.06 -3.19
CA SER A 45 -6.82 -10.53 -1.92
C SER A 45 -5.70 -10.80 -0.92
N ALA A 46 -4.66 -11.51 -1.35
CA ALA A 46 -3.53 -11.80 -0.48
C ALA A 46 -2.76 -10.55 -0.11
N SER A 47 -2.64 -9.62 -1.06
CA SER A 47 -1.99 -8.34 -0.81
C SER A 47 -2.78 -7.53 0.22
N GLY A 48 -4.09 -7.60 0.15
CA GLY A 48 -4.94 -6.96 1.14
C GLY A 48 -4.75 -7.52 2.53
N GLU A 49 -4.62 -8.85 2.62
CA GLU A 49 -4.34 -9.48 3.91
C GLU A 49 -3.00 -9.04 4.47
N TYR A 50 -2.00 -8.97 3.62
CA TYR A 50 -0.68 -8.50 4.04
C TYR A 50 -0.77 -7.07 4.58
N LEU A 51 -1.44 -6.20 3.84
CA LEU A 51 -1.58 -4.80 4.24
C LEU A 51 -2.34 -4.67 5.56
N ARG A 52 -3.43 -5.42 5.69
CA ARG A 52 -4.20 -5.37 6.93
C ARG A 52 -3.37 -5.86 8.11
N GLY A 53 -2.56 -6.88 7.90
CA GLY A 53 -1.69 -7.37 8.96
C GLY A 53 -0.64 -6.36 9.37
N VAL A 54 -0.02 -5.69 8.41
CA VAL A 54 0.98 -4.68 8.70
C VAL A 54 0.37 -3.50 9.45
N CYS A 55 -0.80 -3.07 9.02
CA CYS A 55 -1.47 -1.91 9.63
C CYS A 55 -2.27 -2.30 10.86
N GLN A 56 -2.37 -3.60 11.15
CA GLN A 56 -3.09 -4.11 12.33
C GLN A 56 -4.54 -3.69 12.31
N ILE A 57 -5.20 -3.87 11.18
CA ILE A 57 -6.60 -3.53 11.01
C ILE A 57 -7.36 -4.73 10.46
N SER A 58 -8.65 -4.76 10.71
CA SER A 58 -9.50 -5.85 10.22
C SER A 58 -10.10 -5.51 8.86
N SER A 59 -10.15 -4.24 8.51
CA SER A 59 -10.74 -3.79 7.26
C SER A 59 -10.01 -2.53 6.80
N ARG A 60 -9.86 -2.40 5.48
CA ARG A 60 -9.19 -1.21 4.95
C ARG A 60 -9.92 0.08 5.28
N THR A 61 -11.23 0.01 5.52
CA THR A 61 -11.97 1.22 5.86
C THR A 61 -11.53 1.83 7.18
N VAL A 62 -10.90 1.05 8.05
CA VAL A 62 -10.37 1.57 9.30
C VAL A 62 -9.29 2.61 9.04
N LEU A 63 -8.61 2.52 7.88
CA LEU A 63 -7.59 3.50 7.54
C LEU A 63 -8.15 4.92 7.43
N ASN A 64 -9.44 5.05 7.16
CA ASN A 64 -10.01 6.39 7.02
C ASN A 64 -10.23 7.08 8.35
N THR A 65 -10.20 6.34 9.45
CA THR A 65 -10.52 6.89 10.76
C THR A 65 -9.45 6.70 11.81
N SER A 66 -8.58 5.72 11.65
CA SER A 66 -7.57 5.42 12.66
C SER A 66 -6.25 6.09 12.33
N LYS A 67 -5.80 7.00 13.16
CA LYS A 67 -4.53 7.68 12.94
C LYS A 67 -3.35 6.74 13.09
N THR A 68 -3.45 5.78 14.00
CA THR A 68 -2.40 4.78 14.15
C THR A 68 -2.25 3.96 12.89
N ALA A 69 -3.37 3.50 12.33
CA ALA A 69 -3.33 2.73 11.09
C ALA A 69 -2.80 3.57 9.94
N GLN A 70 -3.18 4.85 9.90
CA GLN A 70 -2.68 5.75 8.85
C GLN A 70 -1.17 5.91 8.92
N ALA A 71 -0.63 6.00 10.13
CA ALA A 71 0.82 6.13 10.29
C ALA A 71 1.53 4.86 9.81
N GLN A 72 0.98 3.70 10.12
CA GLN A 72 1.58 2.46 9.68
C GLN A 72 1.45 2.28 8.18
N PHE A 73 0.34 2.71 7.62
CA PHE A 73 0.16 2.68 6.17
C PHE A 73 1.16 3.60 5.46
N ALA A 74 1.39 4.78 6.02
CA ALA A 74 2.36 5.71 5.45
C ALA A 74 3.77 5.10 5.45
N ALA A 75 4.13 4.44 6.56
CA ALA A 75 5.43 3.77 6.64
C ALA A 75 5.53 2.65 5.61
N LEU A 76 4.46 1.89 5.45
CA LEU A 76 4.44 0.81 4.47
C LEU A 76 4.61 1.35 3.05
N ARG A 77 3.94 2.44 2.73
CA ARG A 77 4.08 3.05 1.41
C ARG A 77 5.50 3.53 1.15
N THR A 78 6.12 4.10 2.17
CA THR A 78 7.50 4.54 2.03
C THR A 78 8.42 3.36 1.75
N GLU A 79 8.22 2.25 2.47
CA GLU A 79 9.03 1.06 2.23
C GLU A 79 8.80 0.51 0.82
N PHE A 80 7.55 0.50 0.39
CA PHE A 80 7.25 0.01 -0.94
C PHE A 80 7.87 0.91 -2.01
N ASP A 81 7.77 2.22 -1.83
CA ASP A 81 8.33 3.15 -2.79
C ASP A 81 9.84 2.99 -2.89
N ALA A 82 10.51 2.79 -1.75
CA ALA A 82 11.95 2.56 -1.76
C ALA A 82 12.29 1.25 -2.45
N TRP A 83 11.52 0.22 -2.15
CA TRP A 83 11.76 -1.10 -2.72
C TRP A 83 11.56 -1.07 -4.25
N SER A 84 10.56 -0.34 -4.70
CA SER A 84 10.24 -0.28 -6.13
C SER A 84 11.13 0.70 -6.90
N GLY A 85 11.98 1.45 -6.21
CA GLY A 85 12.89 2.39 -6.86
C GLY A 85 12.32 3.76 -7.10
N ARG A 86 11.16 4.06 -6.53
CA ARG A 86 10.57 5.39 -6.72
C ARG A 86 11.27 6.45 -5.92
N ILE A 87 11.92 6.04 -4.81
CA ILE A 87 12.66 6.95 -3.96
C ILE A 87 14.12 6.64 -4.13
N ALA A 88 14.95 7.66 -4.27
CA ALA A 88 16.38 7.46 -4.37
C ALA A 88 16.88 6.78 -3.12
N GLN A 89 17.68 5.73 -3.29
CA GLN A 89 18.17 4.98 -2.16
C GLN A 89 19.60 5.35 -1.87
N GLN A 90 19.90 5.38 -0.59
CA GLN A 90 21.27 5.63 -0.17
C GLN A 90 22.09 4.39 -0.39
N ARG A 91 23.31 4.58 -0.80
CA ARG A 91 24.21 3.46 -1.04
C ARG A 91 25.36 3.50 -0.10
#